data_9e8284eedb784510d01f0b2d7d0a65d2
#
_entry.id   9e8284eedb784510d01f0b2d7d0a65d2
#
_cell.length_a   1.000
_cell.length_b   1.000
_cell.length_c   1.000
_cell.angle_alpha   90.00
_cell.angle_beta   90.00
_cell.angle_gamma   90.00
#
_symmetry.space_group_name_H-M   'P 1'
#
loop_
_entity.id
_entity.type
_entity.pdbx_description
1 polymer ?
#
loop_
_entity_poly.entity_id
_entity_poly.type
_entity_poly.pdbx_seq_one_letter_code
_entity_poly.pdbx_strand_id
1 'polypeptide(L)'
;MNVPLGVSKAALSLGFVVFTLISAVSVNAQQPVSQPAPVTATAGEAKSELKTSLTELSTLYQGEVQRLEKQHQQSKELYDDGLISRVEFEKSDKALADARAKVEDVARQIATANQPAAVMTADMGALDGSPSNLAWSTGNSRIDGLIRQYGTQYGVDPYLVYCLMSQESSFIGGATSYKGAQGLMQLMPGTAARYGVTNPYDAAQNIKGGTRYLKDLLQMFNGRIDLALAGYNAGEGAVMKYGNTIPPYTETRNYVKLILKRYTKKPTS
;
A
#
# COMPACT_ATOMS: atom_id res chain seq x y z
N MET A 1 2.27 -66.22 8.75
CA MET A 1 1.16 -65.81 9.64
C MET A 1 1.43 -64.41 10.15
N ASN A 2 0.47 -63.56 10.02
CA ASN A 2 0.30 -62.19 10.56
C ASN A 2 0.69 -61.04 9.68
N VAL A 3 -0.37 -60.38 9.27
CA VAL A 3 -0.56 -59.21 8.44
C VAL A 3 -0.18 -57.94 9.21
N PRO A 4 0.42 -56.92 8.62
CA PRO A 4 0.51 -55.60 9.24
C PRO A 4 -0.68 -54.72 8.83
N LEU A 5 -1.29 -54.08 9.82
CA LEU A 5 -2.34 -53.07 9.69
C LEU A 5 -1.75 -51.81 9.09
N GLY A 6 -2.36 -51.36 7.99
CA GLY A 6 -2.12 -50.09 7.36
C GLY A 6 -2.74 -48.94 8.13
N VAL A 7 -1.97 -47.86 8.39
CA VAL A 7 -2.46 -46.60 8.90
C VAL A 7 -2.66 -45.66 7.70
N SER A 8 -3.90 -45.39 7.40
CA SER A 8 -4.33 -44.46 6.36
C SER A 8 -4.05 -43.01 6.79
N LYS A 9 -3.24 -42.29 6.01
CA LYS A 9 -3.08 -40.84 6.12
C LYS A 9 -4.26 -40.16 5.44
N ALA A 10 -5.21 -39.65 6.21
CA ALA A 10 -6.25 -38.77 5.70
C ALA A 10 -5.65 -37.39 5.45
N ALA A 11 -5.48 -37.04 4.18
CA ALA A 11 -5.17 -35.67 3.75
C ALA A 11 -6.47 -34.86 3.80
N LEU A 12 -6.57 -33.90 4.72
CA LEU A 12 -7.64 -32.90 4.72
C LEU A 12 -7.31 -31.85 3.66
N SER A 13 -7.92 -32.01 2.50
CA SER A 13 -7.99 -30.99 1.45
C SER A 13 -9.09 -29.99 1.83
N LEU A 14 -8.70 -28.75 2.19
CA LEU A 14 -9.63 -27.66 2.40
C LEU A 14 -10.03 -27.09 1.04
N GLY A 15 -11.15 -27.58 0.51
CA GLY A 15 -11.74 -27.12 -0.74
C GLY A 15 -12.31 -25.70 -0.58
N PHE A 16 -11.89 -24.84 -1.48
CA PHE A 16 -12.47 -23.52 -1.70
C PHE A 16 -13.82 -23.69 -2.38
N VAL A 17 -14.93 -23.56 -1.66
CA VAL A 17 -16.28 -23.56 -2.26
C VAL A 17 -16.60 -22.13 -2.71
N VAL A 18 -16.49 -21.92 -4.02
CA VAL A 18 -17.08 -20.76 -4.69
C VAL A 18 -18.55 -21.07 -4.94
N PHE A 19 -19.42 -20.41 -4.21
CA PHE A 19 -20.88 -20.53 -4.42
C PHE A 19 -21.27 -19.56 -5.55
N THR A 20 -21.40 -20.06 -6.76
CA THR A 20 -22.09 -19.37 -7.86
C THR A 20 -23.57 -19.70 -7.81
N LEU A 21 -24.37 -18.76 -7.34
CA LEU A 21 -25.84 -18.82 -7.45
C LEU A 21 -26.23 -18.40 -8.87
N ILE A 22 -26.51 -19.37 -9.73
CA ILE A 22 -27.19 -19.14 -11.00
C ILE A 22 -28.70 -19.34 -10.72
N SER A 23 -29.42 -18.21 -10.57
CA SER A 23 -30.89 -18.24 -10.60
C SER A 23 -31.37 -18.12 -12.02
N ALA A 24 -31.96 -19.19 -12.53
CA ALA A 24 -32.69 -19.17 -13.79
C ALA A 24 -33.95 -18.33 -13.64
N VAL A 25 -34.05 -17.21 -14.34
CA VAL A 25 -35.27 -16.42 -14.47
C VAL A 25 -35.92 -16.76 -15.81
N SER A 26 -37.12 -17.34 -15.73
CA SER A 26 -37.99 -17.62 -16.85
C SER A 26 -38.43 -16.31 -17.53
N VAL A 27 -38.26 -16.31 -18.88
CA VAL A 27 -38.78 -15.25 -19.74
C VAL A 27 -40.30 -15.33 -19.79
N ASN A 28 -40.98 -14.29 -19.39
CA ASN A 28 -42.37 -14.06 -19.78
C ASN A 28 -42.56 -12.62 -20.30
N ALA A 29 -43.42 -12.53 -21.32
CA ALA A 29 -43.52 -11.48 -22.30
C ALA A 29 -43.92 -10.07 -21.82
N GLN A 30 -43.34 -9.10 -22.49
CA GLN A 30 -43.82 -7.78 -22.90
C GLN A 30 -44.81 -7.00 -22.01
N GLN A 31 -44.27 -6.02 -21.30
CA GLN A 31 -44.93 -4.73 -21.00
C GLN A 31 -44.01 -3.57 -21.35
N PRO A 32 -44.53 -2.41 -21.72
CA PRO A 32 -43.74 -1.27 -22.23
C PRO A 32 -42.85 -0.69 -21.12
N VAL A 33 -41.56 -0.55 -21.45
CA VAL A 33 -40.53 0.04 -20.58
C VAL A 33 -40.88 1.51 -20.35
N SER A 34 -41.42 1.83 -19.19
CA SER A 34 -41.38 3.19 -18.65
C SER A 34 -39.93 3.50 -18.30
N GLN A 35 -39.35 4.50 -18.95
CA GLN A 35 -38.02 5.03 -18.62
C GLN A 35 -37.95 5.34 -17.12
N PRO A 36 -36.90 4.86 -16.42
CA PRO A 36 -36.67 5.32 -15.04
C PRO A 36 -36.37 6.82 -15.11
N ALA A 37 -37.12 7.59 -14.33
CA ALA A 37 -36.85 9.00 -14.10
C ALA A 37 -35.39 9.19 -13.64
N PRO A 38 -34.69 10.26 -14.00
CA PRO A 38 -33.35 10.52 -13.56
C PRO A 38 -33.39 10.68 -12.03
N VAL A 39 -32.75 9.76 -11.32
CA VAL A 39 -32.56 9.86 -9.86
C VAL A 39 -31.52 10.95 -9.66
N THR A 40 -31.96 12.20 -9.52
CA THR A 40 -31.14 13.31 -9.05
C THR A 40 -30.93 13.11 -7.54
N ALA A 41 -30.03 12.21 -7.17
CA ALA A 41 -29.49 12.19 -5.83
C ALA A 41 -28.84 13.55 -5.55
N THR A 42 -29.29 14.24 -4.52
CA THR A 42 -28.70 15.53 -4.14
C THR A 42 -27.26 15.26 -3.66
N ALA A 43 -26.35 16.21 -3.87
CA ALA A 43 -24.95 16.06 -3.42
C ALA A 43 -24.84 15.73 -1.91
N GLY A 44 -25.86 16.07 -1.11
CA GLY A 44 -25.99 15.74 0.30
C GLY A 44 -26.28 14.26 0.56
N GLU A 45 -27.16 13.65 -0.25
CA GLU A 45 -27.50 12.22 -0.14
C GLU A 45 -26.30 11.33 -0.52
N ALA A 46 -25.64 11.63 -1.62
CA ALA A 46 -24.42 10.92 -2.04
C ALA A 46 -23.31 11.00 -0.98
N LYS A 47 -23.14 12.14 -0.31
CA LYS A 47 -22.18 12.32 0.78
C LYS A 47 -22.57 11.51 2.02
N SER A 48 -23.86 11.42 2.32
CA SER A 48 -24.39 10.61 3.43
C SER A 48 -24.18 9.12 3.20
N GLU A 49 -24.46 8.62 1.99
CA GLU A 49 -24.24 7.23 1.60
C GLU A 49 -22.76 6.85 1.64
N LEU A 50 -21.89 7.70 1.14
CA LEU A 50 -20.44 7.49 1.22
C LEU A 50 -19.97 7.38 2.67
N LYS A 51 -20.44 8.25 3.56
CA LYS A 51 -20.10 8.22 4.99
C LYS A 51 -20.58 6.92 5.66
N THR A 52 -21.78 6.47 5.35
CA THR A 52 -22.34 5.22 5.87
C THR A 52 -21.50 4.04 5.41
N SER A 53 -21.19 3.95 4.13
CA SER A 53 -20.35 2.88 3.55
C SER A 53 -18.94 2.86 4.14
N LEU A 54 -18.32 4.02 4.36
CA LEU A 54 -17.00 4.12 5.00
C LEU A 54 -17.05 3.70 6.46
N THR A 55 -18.14 3.98 7.18
CA THR A 55 -18.31 3.56 8.57
C THR A 55 -18.47 2.05 8.68
N GLU A 56 -19.26 1.43 7.81
CA GLU A 56 -19.41 -0.01 7.70
C GLU A 56 -18.08 -0.70 7.39
N LEU A 57 -17.33 -0.15 6.42
CA LEU A 57 -16.00 -0.64 6.06
C LEU A 57 -15.01 -0.53 7.22
N SER A 58 -15.05 0.56 7.99
CA SER A 58 -14.25 0.74 9.21
C SER A 58 -14.55 -0.35 10.24
N THR A 59 -15.81 -0.65 10.47
CA THR A 59 -16.25 -1.70 11.41
C THR A 59 -15.76 -3.09 10.97
N LEU A 60 -15.84 -3.38 9.67
CA LEU A 60 -15.35 -4.63 9.09
C LEU A 60 -13.83 -4.80 9.29
N TYR A 61 -13.04 -3.75 8.98
CA TYR A 61 -11.59 -3.80 9.16
C TYR A 61 -11.16 -3.84 10.63
N GLN A 62 -11.89 -3.18 11.54
CA GLN A 62 -11.65 -3.29 12.97
C GLN A 62 -11.86 -4.73 13.48
N GLY A 63 -12.92 -5.41 13.01
CA GLY A 63 -13.14 -6.82 13.31
C GLY A 63 -12.00 -7.72 12.80
N GLU A 64 -11.49 -7.44 11.61
CA GLU A 64 -10.34 -8.18 11.06
C GLU A 64 -9.05 -7.93 11.85
N VAL A 65 -8.82 -6.71 12.32
CA VAL A 65 -7.68 -6.40 13.21
C VAL A 65 -7.76 -7.20 14.50
N GLN A 66 -8.92 -7.23 15.16
CA GLN A 66 -9.10 -8.02 16.38
C GLN A 66 -8.84 -9.51 16.17
N ARG A 67 -9.30 -10.05 15.04
CA ARG A 67 -9.06 -11.45 14.66
C ARG A 67 -7.55 -11.71 14.47
N LEU A 68 -6.87 -10.82 13.76
CA LEU A 68 -5.44 -10.94 13.48
C LEU A 68 -4.56 -10.69 14.73
N GLU A 69 -4.99 -9.83 15.65
CA GLU A 69 -4.32 -9.64 16.94
C GLU A 69 -4.30 -10.92 17.76
N LYS A 70 -5.44 -11.60 17.84
CA LYS A 70 -5.52 -12.90 18.51
C LYS A 70 -4.64 -13.95 17.83
N GLN A 71 -4.64 -14.00 16.51
CA GLN A 71 -3.80 -14.92 15.74
C GLN A 71 -2.31 -14.61 15.90
N HIS A 72 -1.94 -13.35 15.91
CA HIS A 72 -0.55 -12.91 16.10
C HIS A 72 -0.06 -13.26 17.51
N GLN A 73 -0.89 -13.05 18.54
CA GLN A 73 -0.55 -13.46 19.91
C GLN A 73 -0.30 -14.96 20.02
N GLN A 74 -1.13 -15.79 19.40
CA GLN A 74 -0.90 -17.24 19.34
C GLN A 74 0.38 -17.60 18.57
N SER A 75 0.63 -16.92 17.45
CA SER A 75 1.88 -17.13 16.69
C SER A 75 3.11 -16.71 17.51
N LYS A 76 2.99 -15.67 18.34
CA LYS A 76 4.08 -15.25 19.22
C LYS A 76 4.40 -16.31 20.27
N GLU A 77 3.39 -16.86 20.92
CA GLU A 77 3.56 -17.94 21.91
C GLU A 77 4.23 -19.18 21.27
N LEU A 78 3.73 -19.59 20.09
CA LEU A 78 4.32 -20.71 19.35
C LEU A 78 5.77 -20.45 18.91
N TYR A 79 6.11 -19.21 18.57
CA TYR A 79 7.48 -18.83 18.21
C TYR A 79 8.40 -18.82 19.42
N ASP A 80 7.94 -18.26 20.56
CA ASP A 80 8.69 -18.24 21.81
C ASP A 80 8.96 -19.67 22.32
N ASP A 81 8.03 -20.61 22.09
CA ASP A 81 8.16 -22.03 22.38
C ASP A 81 8.98 -22.82 21.33
N GLY A 82 9.44 -22.18 20.26
CA GLY A 82 10.21 -22.80 19.17
C GLY A 82 9.41 -23.74 18.27
N LEU A 83 8.07 -23.65 18.29
CA LEU A 83 7.14 -24.52 17.53
C LEU A 83 6.88 -24.03 16.12
N ILE A 84 7.11 -22.75 15.83
CA ILE A 84 7.02 -22.20 14.48
C ILE A 84 8.30 -21.46 14.09
N SER A 85 8.53 -21.34 12.79
CA SER A 85 9.70 -20.64 12.26
C SER A 85 9.55 -19.13 12.40
N ARG A 86 10.69 -18.43 12.40
CA ARG A 86 10.69 -16.95 12.35
C ARG A 86 9.91 -16.39 11.16
N VAL A 87 9.97 -17.06 10.01
CA VAL A 87 9.26 -16.63 8.79
C VAL A 87 7.74 -16.71 8.98
N GLU A 88 7.26 -17.75 9.67
CA GLU A 88 5.82 -17.88 9.98
C GLU A 88 5.36 -16.82 10.97
N PHE A 89 6.15 -16.52 11.99
CA PHE A 89 5.87 -15.44 12.92
C PHE A 89 5.85 -14.07 12.21
N GLU A 90 6.88 -13.74 11.41
CA GLU A 90 6.96 -12.50 10.63
C GLU A 90 5.78 -12.34 9.65
N LYS A 91 5.23 -13.43 9.11
CA LYS A 91 4.04 -13.40 8.27
C LYS A 91 2.79 -12.98 9.05
N SER A 92 2.63 -13.44 10.29
CA SER A 92 1.51 -13.05 11.15
C SER A 92 1.61 -11.57 11.56
N ASP A 93 2.81 -11.10 11.86
CA ASP A 93 3.11 -9.71 12.21
C ASP A 93 2.78 -8.76 11.04
N LYS A 94 3.21 -9.13 9.84
CA LYS A 94 2.87 -8.38 8.62
C LYS A 94 1.37 -8.32 8.36
N ALA A 95 0.66 -9.44 8.52
CA ALA A 95 -0.78 -9.47 8.29
C ALA A 95 -1.53 -8.53 9.25
N LEU A 96 -1.12 -8.49 10.52
CA LEU A 96 -1.68 -7.57 11.51
C LEU A 96 -1.38 -6.10 11.17
N ALA A 97 -0.13 -5.80 10.78
CA ALA A 97 0.27 -4.46 10.38
C ALA A 97 -0.52 -3.97 9.16
N ASP A 98 -0.69 -4.81 8.14
CA ASP A 98 -1.46 -4.50 6.92
C ASP A 98 -2.96 -4.24 7.25
N ALA A 99 -3.54 -4.99 8.19
CA ALA A 99 -4.91 -4.78 8.61
C ALA A 99 -5.11 -3.47 9.40
N ARG A 100 -4.19 -3.15 10.32
CA ARG A 100 -4.21 -1.88 11.06
C ARG A 100 -4.09 -0.66 10.13
N ALA A 101 -3.24 -0.75 9.11
CA ALA A 101 -3.09 0.29 8.10
C ALA A 101 -4.41 0.55 7.33
N LYS A 102 -5.19 -0.48 7.03
CA LYS A 102 -6.51 -0.32 6.38
C LYS A 102 -7.51 0.41 7.29
N VAL A 103 -7.54 0.11 8.59
CA VAL A 103 -8.40 0.83 9.55
C VAL A 103 -8.04 2.30 9.59
N GLU A 104 -6.75 2.62 9.64
CA GLU A 104 -6.28 4.00 9.68
C GLU A 104 -6.61 4.76 8.37
N ASP A 105 -6.49 4.10 7.22
CA ASP A 105 -6.84 4.70 5.94
C ASP A 105 -8.33 5.06 5.84
N VAL A 106 -9.22 4.14 6.23
CA VAL A 106 -10.66 4.41 6.26
C VAL A 106 -11.00 5.51 7.28
N ALA A 107 -10.34 5.53 8.45
CA ALA A 107 -10.53 6.59 9.43
C ALA A 107 -10.17 7.98 8.86
N ARG A 108 -9.08 8.08 8.08
CA ARG A 108 -8.72 9.33 7.37
C ARG A 108 -9.76 9.71 6.32
N GLN A 109 -10.29 8.75 5.56
CA GLN A 109 -11.33 9.02 4.56
C GLN A 109 -12.62 9.53 5.23
N ILE A 110 -13.02 8.96 6.37
CA ILE A 110 -14.15 9.45 7.18
C ILE A 110 -13.90 10.87 7.68
N ALA A 111 -12.70 11.16 8.18
CA ALA A 111 -12.33 12.50 8.65
C ALA A 111 -12.40 13.53 7.51
N THR A 112 -11.91 13.18 6.33
CA THR A 112 -11.99 14.03 5.12
C THR A 112 -13.45 14.23 4.67
N ALA A 113 -14.27 13.19 4.69
CA ALA A 113 -15.69 13.28 4.34
C ALA A 113 -16.50 14.12 5.34
N ASN A 114 -16.05 14.26 6.58
CA ASN A 114 -16.68 15.07 7.62
C ASN A 114 -16.29 16.56 7.58
N GLN A 115 -15.26 16.95 6.81
CA GLN A 115 -14.88 18.36 6.70
C GLN A 115 -15.96 19.17 5.94
N PRO A 116 -16.36 20.34 6.48
CA PRO A 116 -17.25 21.24 5.74
C PRO A 116 -16.56 21.73 4.48
N ALA A 117 -17.32 21.82 3.39
CA ALA A 117 -16.81 22.26 2.07
C ALA A 117 -16.09 23.63 2.08
N ALA A 118 -16.32 24.45 3.09
CA ALA A 118 -15.71 25.77 3.27
C ALA A 118 -14.22 25.75 3.65
N VAL A 119 -13.68 24.62 4.13
CA VAL A 119 -12.26 24.52 4.52
C VAL A 119 -11.37 24.14 3.34
N MET A 120 -11.96 23.66 2.24
CA MET A 120 -11.21 23.31 1.03
C MET A 120 -10.78 24.52 0.18
N THR A 121 -11.26 25.72 0.49
CA THR A 121 -10.96 26.92 -0.33
C THR A 121 -9.87 27.82 0.25
N ALA A 122 -9.42 27.63 1.47
CA ALA A 122 -8.51 28.56 2.14
C ALA A 122 -7.00 28.23 1.98
N ASP A 123 -6.63 27.02 1.51
CA ASP A 123 -5.22 26.62 1.32
C ASP A 123 -4.85 26.36 -0.14
N MET A 124 -5.67 26.85 -1.09
CA MET A 124 -5.36 26.83 -2.52
C MET A 124 -4.72 28.16 -3.00
N GLY A 125 -3.95 28.81 -2.15
CA GLY A 125 -3.06 29.89 -2.52
C GLY A 125 -1.86 29.38 -3.29
N ALA A 126 -1.91 29.51 -4.63
CA ALA A 126 -0.79 29.44 -5.57
C ALA A 126 -0.12 28.05 -5.79
N LEU A 127 -0.85 27.12 -6.38
CA LEU A 127 -0.29 26.26 -7.42
C LEU A 127 -1.28 26.26 -8.60
N ASP A 128 -1.04 27.17 -9.54
CA ASP A 128 -1.63 27.13 -10.87
C ASP A 128 -1.20 25.84 -11.56
N GLY A 129 -2.10 24.92 -11.61
CA GLY A 129 -1.92 23.60 -12.20
C GLY A 129 -3.28 22.98 -12.41
N SER A 130 -3.93 23.37 -13.52
CA SER A 130 -5.07 22.68 -14.14
C SER A 130 -5.10 21.20 -13.80
N PRO A 131 -6.26 20.52 -13.62
CA PRO A 131 -6.32 19.07 -13.53
C PRO A 131 -5.92 18.52 -14.90
N SER A 132 -4.61 18.53 -15.15
CA SER A 132 -4.02 17.92 -16.32
C SER A 132 -4.28 16.42 -16.24
N ASN A 133 -4.66 15.83 -17.35
CA ASN A 133 -4.68 14.44 -17.73
C ASN A 133 -3.50 13.65 -17.11
N LEU A 134 -3.60 13.32 -15.82
CA LEU A 134 -2.52 12.65 -15.13
C LEU A 134 -2.64 11.16 -15.35
N ALA A 135 -1.69 10.65 -16.09
CA ALA A 135 -1.57 9.24 -16.41
C ALA A 135 -1.41 8.34 -15.15
N TRP A 136 -1.22 8.93 -13.95
CA TRP A 136 -1.11 8.22 -12.68
C TRP A 136 -1.57 9.09 -11.49
N SER A 137 -2.11 8.44 -10.46
CA SER A 137 -2.50 9.08 -9.20
C SER A 137 -2.42 8.07 -8.05
N THR A 138 -2.12 8.58 -6.85
CA THR A 138 -2.18 7.81 -5.59
C THR A 138 -3.60 7.73 -5.03
N GLY A 139 -4.56 8.43 -5.64
CA GLY A 139 -5.89 8.67 -5.09
C GLY A 139 -5.94 9.85 -4.10
N ASN A 140 -4.81 10.51 -3.84
CA ASN A 140 -4.71 11.68 -2.96
C ASN A 140 -3.95 12.81 -3.68
N SER A 141 -4.66 13.86 -4.04
CA SER A 141 -4.12 15.00 -4.80
C SER A 141 -2.96 15.71 -4.10
N ARG A 142 -2.97 15.78 -2.75
CA ARG A 142 -1.86 16.35 -1.96
C ARG A 142 -0.60 15.49 -2.09
N ILE A 143 -0.70 14.18 -1.97
CA ILE A 143 0.43 13.26 -2.16
C ILE A 143 0.94 13.35 -3.59
N ASP A 144 0.05 13.35 -4.58
CA ASP A 144 0.40 13.50 -6.00
C ASP A 144 1.16 14.81 -6.25
N GLY A 145 0.71 15.92 -5.65
CA GLY A 145 1.39 17.21 -5.71
C GLY A 145 2.79 17.18 -5.09
N LEU A 146 2.94 16.57 -3.91
CA LEU A 146 4.23 16.45 -3.22
C LEU A 146 5.21 15.57 -4.00
N ILE A 147 4.75 14.46 -4.60
CA ILE A 147 5.58 13.59 -5.45
C ILE A 147 6.14 14.40 -6.64
N ARG A 148 5.30 15.19 -7.32
CA ARG A 148 5.74 16.03 -8.44
C ARG A 148 6.68 17.11 -7.99
N GLN A 149 6.33 17.83 -6.94
CA GLN A 149 7.12 18.90 -6.39
C GLN A 149 8.54 18.42 -6.04
N TYR A 150 8.66 17.40 -5.21
CA TYR A 150 9.98 16.93 -4.78
C TYR A 150 10.71 16.13 -5.85
N GLY A 151 10.01 15.37 -6.69
CA GLY A 151 10.62 14.72 -7.85
C GLY A 151 11.28 15.74 -8.77
N THR A 152 10.55 16.78 -9.19
CA THR A 152 11.08 17.87 -10.02
C THR A 152 12.20 18.64 -9.31
N GLN A 153 12.01 19.00 -8.05
CA GLN A 153 12.98 19.77 -7.26
C GLN A 153 14.34 19.06 -7.16
N TYR A 154 14.33 17.72 -7.04
CA TYR A 154 15.56 16.94 -6.88
C TYR A 154 16.01 16.27 -8.18
N GLY A 155 15.33 16.48 -9.30
CA GLY A 155 15.69 15.89 -10.59
C GLY A 155 15.50 14.36 -10.64
N VAL A 156 14.51 13.86 -9.88
CA VAL A 156 14.07 12.45 -9.91
C VAL A 156 12.75 12.38 -10.65
N ASP A 157 12.59 11.45 -11.61
CA ASP A 157 11.30 11.27 -12.29
C ASP A 157 10.18 11.06 -11.25
N PRO A 158 9.16 11.95 -11.19
CA PRO A 158 8.05 11.81 -10.26
C PRO A 158 7.35 10.45 -10.37
N TYR A 159 7.30 9.86 -11.57
CA TYR A 159 6.71 8.54 -11.75
C TYR A 159 7.54 7.43 -11.12
N LEU A 160 8.88 7.56 -11.08
CA LEU A 160 9.73 6.63 -10.35
C LEU A 160 9.46 6.71 -8.84
N VAL A 161 9.32 7.93 -8.29
CA VAL A 161 8.95 8.14 -6.87
C VAL A 161 7.60 7.50 -6.57
N TYR A 162 6.60 7.70 -7.43
CA TYR A 162 5.28 7.06 -7.33
C TYR A 162 5.38 5.53 -7.31
N CYS A 163 6.12 4.94 -8.25
CA CYS A 163 6.29 3.48 -8.34
C CYS A 163 6.97 2.89 -7.10
N LEU A 164 8.00 3.59 -6.58
CA LEU A 164 8.70 3.21 -5.36
C LEU A 164 7.75 3.30 -4.15
N MET A 165 7.09 4.44 -3.94
CA MET A 165 6.14 4.64 -2.84
C MET A 165 4.99 3.62 -2.85
N SER A 166 4.48 3.28 -4.04
CA SER A 166 3.48 2.20 -4.18
C SER A 166 4.00 0.85 -3.69
N GLN A 167 5.29 0.56 -3.83
CA GLN A 167 5.90 -0.68 -3.37
C GLN A 167 6.19 -0.64 -1.86
N GLU A 168 6.55 0.54 -1.31
CA GLU A 168 6.91 0.72 0.09
C GLU A 168 5.71 0.65 1.03
N SER A 169 4.68 1.43 0.74
CA SER A 169 3.56 1.61 1.68
C SER A 169 2.18 1.43 1.05
N SER A 170 2.10 1.22 -0.28
CA SER A 170 0.83 1.35 -1.01
C SER A 170 0.13 2.69 -0.72
N PHE A 171 0.93 3.76 -0.55
CA PHE A 171 0.52 5.13 -0.25
C PHE A 171 -0.10 5.33 1.15
N ILE A 172 0.19 4.42 2.10
CA ILE A 172 -0.29 4.50 3.49
C ILE A 172 0.69 5.34 4.32
N GLY A 173 0.27 6.57 4.71
CA GLY A 173 1.11 7.53 5.43
C GLY A 173 1.50 7.10 6.85
N GLY A 174 0.66 6.34 7.52
CA GLY A 174 0.90 5.84 8.88
C GLY A 174 1.63 4.48 8.93
N ALA A 175 2.07 3.95 7.79
CA ALA A 175 2.69 2.63 7.73
C ALA A 175 3.99 2.55 8.53
N THR A 176 4.13 1.50 9.34
CA THR A 176 5.38 1.13 10.03
C THR A 176 5.66 -0.33 9.75
N SER A 177 6.85 -0.63 9.22
CA SER A 177 7.25 -2.02 9.00
C SER A 177 7.75 -2.65 10.30
N TYR A 178 7.77 -3.98 10.35
CA TYR A 178 8.35 -4.73 11.48
C TYR A 178 9.85 -4.44 11.71
N LYS A 179 10.57 -3.98 10.67
CA LYS A 179 11.97 -3.53 10.77
C LYS A 179 12.11 -2.08 11.26
N GLY A 180 10.99 -1.38 11.49
CA GLY A 180 10.96 0.01 11.95
C GLY A 180 11.07 1.05 10.84
N ALA A 181 10.86 0.67 9.57
CA ALA A 181 10.73 1.64 8.48
C ALA A 181 9.37 2.35 8.56
N GLN A 182 9.31 3.65 8.27
CA GLN A 182 8.17 4.49 8.62
C GLN A 182 7.70 5.39 7.47
N GLY A 183 6.38 5.55 7.38
CA GLY A 183 5.71 6.51 6.49
C GLY A 183 5.60 6.05 5.04
N LEU A 184 5.19 6.99 4.16
CA LEU A 184 4.90 6.75 2.75
C LEU A 184 6.03 6.09 1.96
N MET A 185 7.27 6.51 2.21
CA MET A 185 8.47 5.99 1.54
C MET A 185 9.28 5.06 2.44
N GLN A 186 8.72 4.57 3.54
CA GLN A 186 9.31 3.57 4.45
C GLN A 186 10.76 3.87 4.83
N LEU A 187 11.00 5.07 5.38
CA LEU A 187 12.34 5.44 5.81
C LEU A 187 12.71 4.75 7.14
N MET A 188 13.86 4.10 7.16
CA MET A 188 14.46 3.65 8.42
C MET A 188 14.83 4.85 9.29
N PRO A 189 14.76 4.77 10.64
CA PRO A 189 15.05 5.90 11.53
C PRO A 189 16.39 6.59 11.26
N GLY A 190 17.45 5.81 11.00
CA GLY A 190 18.76 6.36 10.64
C GLY A 190 18.75 7.11 9.31
N THR A 191 18.01 6.62 8.33
CA THR A 191 17.84 7.30 7.03
C THR A 191 16.99 8.56 7.20
N ALA A 192 15.88 8.49 7.95
CA ALA A 192 15.04 9.65 8.27
C ALA A 192 15.87 10.78 8.91
N ALA A 193 16.67 10.46 9.92
CA ALA A 193 17.56 11.44 10.58
C ALA A 193 18.58 12.03 9.61
N ARG A 194 19.22 11.21 8.76
CA ARG A 194 20.21 11.66 7.76
C ARG A 194 19.64 12.67 6.76
N TYR A 195 18.36 12.55 6.42
CA TYR A 195 17.67 13.44 5.48
C TYR A 195 16.82 14.52 6.16
N GLY A 196 16.93 14.70 7.48
CA GLY A 196 16.26 15.76 8.24
C GLY A 196 14.76 15.55 8.39
N VAL A 197 14.30 14.30 8.36
CA VAL A 197 12.91 13.94 8.62
C VAL A 197 12.71 13.77 10.13
N THR A 198 12.06 14.75 10.76
CA THR A 198 11.78 14.74 12.20
C THR A 198 10.47 14.07 12.55
N ASN A 199 9.50 14.09 11.62
CA ASN A 199 8.26 13.34 11.70
C ASN A 199 8.09 12.47 10.44
N PRO A 200 8.42 11.18 10.50
CA PRO A 200 8.34 10.28 9.34
C PRO A 200 6.91 9.99 8.88
N TYR A 201 5.89 10.34 9.66
CA TYR A 201 4.48 10.22 9.27
C TYR A 201 3.91 11.50 8.65
N ASP A 202 4.65 12.61 8.68
CA ASP A 202 4.33 13.78 7.89
C ASP A 202 4.64 13.52 6.42
N ALA A 203 3.62 13.61 5.56
CA ALA A 203 3.75 13.28 4.14
C ALA A 203 4.80 14.12 3.43
N ALA A 204 4.87 15.43 3.71
CA ALA A 204 5.81 16.32 3.05
C ALA A 204 7.26 16.03 3.45
N GLN A 205 7.52 15.82 4.75
CA GLN A 205 8.85 15.47 5.23
C GLN A 205 9.29 14.11 4.71
N ASN A 206 8.42 13.11 4.76
CA ASN A 206 8.72 11.75 4.35
C ASN A 206 9.02 11.65 2.84
N ILE A 207 8.16 12.24 2.00
CA ILE A 207 8.36 12.27 0.53
C ILE A 207 9.62 13.07 0.19
N LYS A 208 9.83 14.22 0.83
CA LYS A 208 11.05 15.02 0.64
C LYS A 208 12.32 14.24 0.97
N GLY A 209 12.36 13.62 2.15
CA GLY A 209 13.51 12.85 2.61
C GLY A 209 13.79 11.62 1.75
N GLY A 210 12.73 10.84 1.46
CA GLY A 210 12.84 9.63 0.63
C GLY A 210 13.24 9.92 -0.82
N THR A 211 12.73 11.01 -1.41
CA THR A 211 13.13 11.44 -2.76
C THR A 211 14.59 11.89 -2.80
N ARG A 212 15.07 12.57 -1.76
CA ARG A 212 16.49 12.94 -1.64
C ARG A 212 17.38 11.71 -1.51
N TYR A 213 16.98 10.74 -0.69
CA TYR A 213 17.72 9.48 -0.58
C TYR A 213 17.78 8.73 -1.91
N LEU A 214 16.66 8.63 -2.63
CA LEU A 214 16.63 8.02 -3.96
C LEU A 214 17.52 8.76 -4.96
N LYS A 215 17.53 10.11 -4.93
CA LYS A 215 18.45 10.92 -5.74
C LYS A 215 19.92 10.57 -5.47
N ASP A 216 20.31 10.51 -4.20
CA ASP A 216 21.69 10.24 -3.81
C ASP A 216 22.12 8.84 -4.26
N LEU A 217 21.21 7.85 -4.17
CA LEU A 217 21.43 6.50 -4.69
C LEU A 217 21.57 6.50 -6.23
N LEU A 218 20.73 7.24 -6.94
CA LEU A 218 20.86 7.39 -8.40
C LEU A 218 22.20 8.02 -8.78
N GLN A 219 22.66 9.03 -8.06
CA GLN A 219 23.97 9.63 -8.27
C GLN A 219 25.10 8.64 -7.97
N MET A 220 25.05 7.93 -6.85
CA MET A 220 26.03 6.93 -6.43
C MET A 220 26.19 5.81 -7.46
N PHE A 221 25.13 5.41 -8.11
CA PHE A 221 25.11 4.32 -9.08
C PHE A 221 25.02 4.82 -10.54
N ASN A 222 25.51 6.04 -10.84
CA ASN A 222 25.61 6.60 -12.19
C ASN A 222 24.29 6.54 -13.00
N GLY A 223 23.16 6.84 -12.35
CA GLY A 223 21.83 6.82 -12.95
C GLY A 223 21.21 5.42 -13.12
N ARG A 224 21.89 4.37 -12.67
CA ARG A 224 21.37 2.99 -12.70
C ARG A 224 20.20 2.83 -11.76
N ILE A 225 18.96 2.93 -12.29
CA ILE A 225 17.71 2.84 -11.51
C ILE A 225 17.61 1.49 -10.76
N ASP A 226 17.98 0.40 -11.40
CA ASP A 226 17.95 -0.93 -10.80
C ASP A 226 18.87 -1.03 -9.55
N LEU A 227 20.05 -0.43 -9.59
CA LEU A 227 20.97 -0.41 -8.46
C LEU A 227 20.55 0.58 -7.39
N ALA A 228 19.98 1.73 -7.77
CA ALA A 228 19.41 2.69 -6.83
C ALA A 228 18.24 2.07 -6.04
N LEU A 229 17.35 1.36 -6.71
CA LEU A 229 16.25 0.62 -6.06
C LEU A 229 16.77 -0.50 -5.16
N ALA A 230 17.80 -1.24 -5.60
CA ALA A 230 18.46 -2.24 -4.76
C ALA A 230 19.10 -1.63 -3.51
N GLY A 231 19.75 -0.47 -3.65
CA GLY A 231 20.34 0.29 -2.55
C GLY A 231 19.28 0.83 -1.60
N TYR A 232 18.14 1.25 -2.12
CA TYR A 232 17.01 1.72 -1.29
C TYR A 232 16.48 0.63 -0.37
N ASN A 233 16.30 -0.59 -0.91
CA ASN A 233 15.75 -1.73 -0.17
C ASN A 233 16.80 -2.43 0.73
N ALA A 234 18.00 -2.68 0.21
CA ALA A 234 19.02 -3.48 0.91
C ALA A 234 20.13 -2.64 1.56
N GLY A 235 20.12 -1.33 1.35
CA GLY A 235 21.22 -0.42 1.69
C GLY A 235 22.29 -0.36 0.60
N GLU A 236 22.83 0.84 0.39
CA GLU A 236 23.90 1.10 -0.57
C GLU A 236 25.16 0.25 -0.34
N GLY A 237 25.48 -0.01 0.94
CA GLY A 237 26.63 -0.85 1.32
C GLY A 237 26.50 -2.30 0.83
N ALA A 238 25.28 -2.85 0.78
CA ALA A 238 25.06 -4.19 0.25
C ALA A 238 25.32 -4.23 -1.27
N VAL A 239 24.84 -3.24 -2.03
CA VAL A 239 25.07 -3.16 -3.48
C VAL A 239 26.58 -3.04 -3.78
N MET A 240 27.28 -2.17 -3.05
CA MET A 240 28.74 -2.01 -3.19
C MET A 240 29.50 -3.29 -2.83
N LYS A 241 29.13 -3.97 -1.75
CA LYS A 241 29.73 -5.25 -1.33
C LYS A 241 29.63 -6.32 -2.42
N TYR A 242 28.56 -6.31 -3.21
CA TYR A 242 28.37 -7.23 -4.32
C TYR A 242 28.84 -6.65 -5.68
N GLY A 243 29.84 -5.76 -5.66
CA GLY A 243 30.48 -5.24 -6.87
C GLY A 243 29.57 -4.38 -7.74
N ASN A 244 28.71 -3.56 -7.14
CA ASN A 244 27.73 -2.73 -7.83
C ASN A 244 26.77 -3.57 -8.71
N THR A 245 26.29 -4.67 -8.14
CA THR A 245 25.23 -5.49 -8.71
C THR A 245 24.07 -5.62 -7.71
N ILE A 246 22.90 -6.06 -8.18
CA ILE A 246 21.77 -6.32 -7.30
C ILE A 246 22.14 -7.50 -6.36
N PRO A 247 22.15 -7.29 -5.03
CA PRO A 247 22.48 -8.34 -4.08
C PRO A 247 21.63 -9.61 -4.30
N PRO A 248 22.17 -10.81 -4.02
CA PRO A 248 21.46 -12.07 -4.24
C PRO A 248 20.34 -12.34 -3.22
N TYR A 249 19.78 -11.29 -2.63
CA TYR A 249 18.66 -11.38 -1.71
C TYR A 249 17.35 -11.49 -2.49
N THR A 250 16.57 -12.52 -2.22
CA THR A 250 15.28 -12.75 -2.90
C THR A 250 14.33 -11.56 -2.75
N GLU A 251 14.26 -10.97 -1.56
CA GLU A 251 13.47 -9.77 -1.29
C GLU A 251 13.87 -8.62 -2.22
N THR A 252 15.14 -8.27 -2.25
CA THR A 252 15.67 -7.15 -3.05
C THR A 252 15.49 -7.35 -4.56
N ARG A 253 15.74 -8.57 -5.05
CA ARG A 253 15.53 -8.91 -6.47
C ARG A 253 14.06 -8.75 -6.88
N ASN A 254 13.14 -9.23 -6.05
CA ASN A 254 11.70 -9.10 -6.28
C ASN A 254 11.26 -7.64 -6.20
N TYR A 255 11.74 -6.88 -5.23
CA TYR A 255 11.48 -5.47 -5.06
C TYR A 255 11.86 -4.68 -6.33
N VAL A 256 13.09 -4.80 -6.80
CA VAL A 256 13.57 -4.14 -8.01
C VAL A 256 12.74 -4.54 -9.22
N LYS A 257 12.49 -5.84 -9.42
CA LYS A 257 11.68 -6.36 -10.52
C LYS A 257 10.27 -5.77 -10.55
N LEU A 258 9.59 -5.68 -9.40
CA LEU A 258 8.21 -5.19 -9.31
C LEU A 258 8.13 -3.69 -9.62
N ILE A 259 9.06 -2.89 -9.09
CA ILE A 259 9.09 -1.45 -9.37
C ILE A 259 9.44 -1.19 -10.84
N LEU A 260 10.46 -1.83 -11.39
CA LEU A 260 10.82 -1.67 -12.79
C LEU A 260 9.69 -2.10 -13.73
N LYS A 261 9.01 -3.21 -13.44
CA LYS A 261 7.84 -3.65 -14.23
C LYS A 261 6.72 -2.60 -14.25
N ARG A 262 6.51 -1.88 -13.14
CA ARG A 262 5.53 -0.78 -13.05
C ARG A 262 6.04 0.46 -13.76
N TYR A 263 7.29 0.83 -13.52
CA TYR A 263 7.93 2.01 -14.09
C TYR A 263 8.03 1.98 -15.62
N THR A 264 8.37 0.82 -16.21
CA THR A 264 8.44 0.65 -17.69
C THR A 264 7.08 0.67 -18.36
N LYS A 265 5.98 0.50 -17.62
CA LYS A 265 4.61 0.65 -18.11
C LYS A 265 4.07 2.06 -17.90
N LYS A 266 4.95 3.08 -17.87
CA LYS A 266 4.55 4.47 -17.70
C LYS A 266 3.40 4.79 -18.65
N PRO A 267 2.25 5.26 -18.14
CA PRO A 267 1.15 5.66 -18.99
C PRO A 267 1.62 6.80 -19.90
N THR A 268 1.35 6.70 -21.20
CA THR A 268 1.58 7.79 -22.14
C THR A 268 0.51 8.84 -21.93
N SER A 269 0.93 10.09 -21.72
CA SER A 269 0.05 11.27 -21.68
C SER A 269 -0.57 11.55 -23.03
#